data_655395e56e0f2f3be6bc6aff0115d3e5
#
_entry.id   655395e56e0f2f3be6bc6aff0115d3e5
#
_cell.length_a   1.000
_cell.length_b   1.000
_cell.length_c   1.000
_cell.angle_alpha   90.00
_cell.angle_beta   90.00
_cell.angle_gamma   90.00
#
_symmetry.space_group_name_H-M   'P 1'
#
loop_
_entity.id
_entity.type
_entity.pdbx_description
1 polymer ?
#
loop_
_entity_poly.entity_id
_entity_poly.type
_entity_poly.pdbx_seq_one_letter_code
_entity_poly.pdbx_strand_id
1 'polypeptide(L)'
;MPITPIPILLPLPTAGLPILKSTDLVNWTLVNPAIKDVPPAEFYSAAPRHGKGVWAPCIRYHDGEYYIYWGDPDFGIYMVKASDPEGQWSEPVLVKAGKGLIDPTPLWDEDGKAYLANAWAASRAGFNSIVTISEMSADGTRVLGSPVIVFDGNDGINHTIEGPKLYRRGEYYYILAPAGGVVDGWQLALRSKNIYGPYEKKIVMAQGSAPFNGPHQGGWVTTAAGEDWFINFQDKAAYGRVLHLNPLRWVDGWPVIGEDADGDGCGQPVVKHRK
;
A
#
# COMPACT_ATOMS: atom_id res chain seq x y z
N MET A 1 -9.24 23.92 10.70
CA MET A 1 -8.48 24.54 9.60
C MET A 1 -8.69 23.68 8.38
N PRO A 2 -8.85 24.21 7.18
CA PRO A 2 -8.91 23.38 6.00
C PRO A 2 -7.56 22.66 5.85
N ILE A 3 -7.60 21.34 5.61
CA ILE A 3 -6.42 20.57 5.27
C ILE A 3 -5.94 21.10 3.93
N THR A 4 -4.82 21.83 3.94
CA THR A 4 -4.17 22.25 2.70
C THR A 4 -3.63 20.98 2.04
N PRO A 5 -4.06 20.63 0.82
CA PRO A 5 -3.49 19.47 0.14
C PRO A 5 -2.00 19.75 -0.08
N ILE A 6 -1.15 18.86 0.42
CA ILE A 6 0.26 18.86 0.03
C ILE A 6 0.28 18.37 -1.42
N PRO A 7 0.68 19.19 -2.40
CA PRO A 7 0.86 18.70 -3.74
C PRO A 7 1.94 17.63 -3.66
N ILE A 8 1.59 16.39 -4.01
CA ILE A 8 2.59 15.38 -4.35
C ILE A 8 3.33 15.98 -5.53
N LEU A 9 4.57 16.39 -5.31
CA LEU A 9 5.42 16.89 -6.38
C LEU A 9 5.35 15.89 -7.53
N LEU A 10 5.02 16.40 -8.72
CA LEU A 10 5.18 15.67 -9.96
C LEU A 10 6.59 15.06 -9.97
N PRO A 11 6.75 13.82 -10.42
CA PRO A 11 8.03 13.17 -10.39
C PRO A 11 9.04 14.04 -11.16
N LEU A 12 10.02 14.53 -10.44
CA LEU A 12 11.27 14.96 -11.07
C LEU A 12 11.81 13.79 -11.91
N PRO A 13 12.51 14.02 -13.02
CA PRO A 13 12.87 12.96 -13.98
C PRO A 13 13.74 11.81 -13.44
N THR A 14 13.96 11.72 -12.18
CA THR A 14 14.57 10.61 -11.41
C THR A 14 14.32 10.84 -9.92
N ALA A 15 13.05 11.03 -9.53
CA ALA A 15 12.77 11.20 -8.12
C ALA A 15 12.99 9.87 -7.41
N GLY A 16 13.98 9.84 -6.54
CA GLY A 16 14.14 8.80 -5.55
C GLY A 16 12.87 8.66 -4.69
N LEU A 17 12.83 7.69 -3.80
CA LEU A 17 11.73 7.52 -2.83
C LEU A 17 11.82 8.58 -1.73
N PRO A 18 11.00 9.65 -1.75
CA PRO A 18 11.00 10.66 -0.69
C PRO A 18 10.40 10.08 0.58
N ILE A 19 11.06 10.31 1.71
CA ILE A 19 10.57 9.94 3.05
C ILE A 19 9.96 11.16 3.71
N LEU A 20 8.71 11.01 4.13
CA LEU A 20 8.01 12.02 4.93
C LEU A 20 7.82 11.48 6.36
N LYS A 21 8.03 12.36 7.33
CA LYS A 21 7.86 12.07 8.76
C LYS A 21 6.77 12.96 9.34
N SER A 22 5.95 12.38 10.20
CA SER A 22 4.92 13.08 10.96
C SER A 22 4.82 12.49 12.37
N THR A 23 4.46 13.34 13.34
CA THR A 23 4.14 12.95 14.71
C THR A 23 2.65 13.01 15.01
N ASP A 24 1.85 13.52 14.07
CA ASP A 24 0.41 13.77 14.25
C ASP A 24 -0.45 13.33 13.05
N LEU A 25 0.16 12.73 12.02
CA LEU A 25 -0.46 12.30 10.74
C LEU A 25 -1.06 13.44 9.90
N VAL A 26 -0.89 14.70 10.32
CA VAL A 26 -1.43 15.90 9.66
C VAL A 26 -0.31 16.77 9.12
N ASN A 27 0.71 17.00 9.93
CA ASN A 27 1.86 17.83 9.57
C ASN A 27 3.03 16.90 9.19
N TRP A 28 3.49 17.02 7.95
CA TRP A 28 4.51 16.14 7.38
C TRP A 28 5.75 16.93 6.98
N THR A 29 6.91 16.41 7.28
CA THR A 29 8.21 16.96 6.91
C THR A 29 8.94 16.00 5.99
N LEU A 30 9.45 16.49 4.86
CA LEU A 30 10.34 15.74 4.00
C LEU A 30 11.72 15.66 4.68
N VAL A 31 12.21 14.45 4.93
CA VAL A 31 13.44 14.25 5.70
C VAL A 31 14.60 13.70 4.87
N ASN A 32 14.36 12.72 4.01
CA ASN A 32 15.42 12.08 3.23
C ASN A 32 14.83 11.34 2.01
N PRO A 33 15.52 11.22 0.88
CA PRO A 33 15.18 10.22 -0.13
C PRO A 33 15.79 8.86 0.24
N ALA A 34 14.99 7.80 0.19
CA ALA A 34 15.47 6.43 0.45
C ALA A 34 16.39 5.91 -0.68
N ILE A 35 16.16 6.33 -1.90
CA ILE A 35 17.05 6.05 -3.05
C ILE A 35 17.33 7.34 -3.80
N LYS A 36 18.53 7.44 -4.37
CA LYS A 36 18.93 8.55 -5.25
C LYS A 36 18.66 8.20 -6.71
N ASP A 37 18.97 6.96 -7.09
CA ASP A 37 18.84 6.48 -8.45
C ASP A 37 17.90 5.26 -8.48
N VAL A 38 17.02 5.24 -9.47
CA VAL A 38 16.09 4.11 -9.65
C VAL A 38 16.83 2.95 -10.32
N PRO A 39 16.80 1.74 -9.75
CA PRO A 39 17.41 0.57 -10.38
C PRO A 39 16.52 -0.01 -11.51
N PRO A 40 17.11 -0.62 -12.57
CA PRO A 40 18.55 -0.63 -12.86
C PRO A 40 19.03 0.71 -13.41
N ALA A 41 20.13 1.20 -12.85
CA ALA A 41 20.64 2.54 -13.14
C ALA A 41 20.90 2.77 -14.63
N GLU A 42 21.46 1.82 -15.34
CA GLU A 42 21.75 1.90 -16.77
C GLU A 42 20.50 2.14 -17.62
N PHE A 43 19.33 1.65 -17.17
CA PHE A 43 18.07 1.85 -17.88
C PHE A 43 17.47 3.24 -17.61
N TYR A 44 17.51 3.69 -16.34
CA TYR A 44 16.86 4.94 -15.93
C TYR A 44 17.75 6.17 -16.13
N SER A 45 19.08 6.03 -16.14
CA SER A 45 20.01 7.15 -16.41
C SER A 45 20.11 7.50 -17.90
N ALA A 46 19.81 6.56 -18.79
CA ALA A 46 19.97 6.77 -20.24
C ALA A 46 19.00 7.80 -20.83
N ALA A 47 17.81 7.96 -20.27
CA ALA A 47 16.81 8.95 -20.69
C ALA A 47 15.71 9.09 -19.62
N PRO A 48 15.00 10.24 -19.56
CA PRO A 48 13.81 10.40 -18.72
C PRO A 48 12.74 9.35 -19.04
N ARG A 49 12.21 8.69 -17.99
CA ARG A 49 11.26 7.57 -18.10
C ARG A 49 10.01 7.87 -17.29
N HIS A 50 9.27 8.88 -17.72
CA HIS A 50 8.03 9.29 -17.03
C HIS A 50 7.04 8.13 -16.85
N GLY A 51 6.48 8.00 -15.65
CA GLY A 51 5.51 6.95 -15.30
C GLY A 51 6.10 5.54 -15.18
N LYS A 52 7.43 5.39 -15.14
CA LYS A 52 8.15 4.14 -14.90
C LYS A 52 8.94 4.19 -13.59
N GLY A 53 9.52 3.07 -13.21
CA GLY A 53 10.35 2.94 -12.00
C GLY A 53 9.52 2.64 -10.78
N VAL A 54 9.49 3.54 -9.81
CA VAL A 54 8.86 3.31 -8.51
C VAL A 54 7.33 3.43 -8.60
N TRP A 55 6.63 2.30 -8.38
CA TRP A 55 5.18 2.24 -8.26
C TRP A 55 4.78 1.81 -6.85
N ALA A 56 3.81 2.54 -6.25
CA ALA A 56 3.13 2.29 -4.98
C ALA A 56 3.99 1.62 -3.89
N PRO A 57 4.97 2.32 -3.31
CA PRO A 57 5.85 1.78 -2.29
C PRO A 57 5.08 1.49 -0.99
N CYS A 58 5.62 0.53 -0.22
CA CYS A 58 5.15 0.19 1.11
C CYS A 58 6.31 0.25 2.09
N ILE A 59 6.15 0.96 3.20
CA ILE A 59 7.12 1.00 4.30
C ILE A 59 6.63 0.12 5.45
N ARG A 60 7.57 -0.63 6.08
CA ARG A 60 7.34 -1.41 7.30
C ARG A 60 8.54 -1.28 8.23
N TYR A 61 8.25 -1.36 9.52
CA TYR A 61 9.28 -1.48 10.55
C TYR A 61 9.28 -2.91 11.09
N HIS A 62 10.46 -3.52 11.14
CA HIS A 62 10.65 -4.86 11.70
C HIS A 62 12.06 -4.98 12.24
N ASP A 63 12.19 -5.54 13.45
CA ASP A 63 13.45 -5.87 14.13
C ASP A 63 14.52 -4.77 14.08
N GLY A 64 14.13 -3.54 14.42
CA GLY A 64 15.04 -2.40 14.48
C GLY A 64 15.31 -1.71 13.15
N GLU A 65 14.75 -2.17 12.03
CA GLU A 65 14.97 -1.62 10.72
C GLU A 65 13.66 -1.20 10.04
N TYR A 66 13.72 -0.17 9.22
CA TYR A 66 12.68 0.23 8.29
C TYR A 66 12.97 -0.41 6.93
N TYR A 67 11.96 -1.00 6.33
CA TYR A 67 12.00 -1.62 5.01
C TYR A 67 11.06 -0.89 4.08
N ILE A 68 11.52 -0.53 2.88
CA ILE A 68 10.65 -0.03 1.82
C ILE A 68 10.71 -0.99 0.65
N TYR A 69 9.54 -1.50 0.26
CA TYR A 69 9.37 -2.30 -0.94
C TYR A 69 8.60 -1.49 -1.98
N TRP A 70 8.98 -1.61 -3.24
CA TRP A 70 8.23 -1.05 -4.37
C TRP A 70 8.21 -1.99 -5.55
N GLY A 71 7.17 -1.87 -6.38
CA GLY A 71 7.10 -2.52 -7.68
C GLY A 71 7.71 -1.61 -8.75
N ASP A 72 8.59 -2.19 -9.55
CA ASP A 72 8.87 -1.69 -10.88
C ASP A 72 8.22 -2.66 -11.86
N PRO A 73 7.14 -2.26 -12.56
CA PRO A 73 6.37 -3.19 -13.39
C PRO A 73 7.15 -3.74 -14.58
N ASP A 74 8.27 -3.14 -14.95
CA ASP A 74 9.11 -3.61 -16.05
C ASP A 74 10.20 -4.61 -15.58
N PHE A 75 10.60 -4.58 -14.29
CA PHE A 75 11.71 -5.39 -13.75
C PHE A 75 11.33 -6.30 -12.57
N GLY A 76 10.48 -5.83 -11.63
CA GLY A 76 10.09 -6.62 -10.47
C GLY A 76 9.94 -5.83 -9.19
N ILE A 77 10.03 -6.52 -8.05
CA ILE A 77 9.93 -5.92 -6.72
C ILE A 77 11.32 -5.68 -6.16
N TYR A 78 11.59 -4.44 -5.79
CA TYR A 78 12.82 -4.02 -5.13
C TYR A 78 12.57 -3.69 -3.66
N MET A 79 13.64 -3.65 -2.87
CA MET A 79 13.64 -3.28 -1.46
C MET A 79 14.89 -2.50 -1.10
N VAL A 80 14.75 -1.56 -0.18
CA VAL A 80 15.84 -0.93 0.59
C VAL A 80 15.49 -0.96 2.07
N LYS A 81 16.51 -0.88 2.94
CA LYS A 81 16.30 -0.82 4.39
C LYS A 81 17.26 0.16 5.08
N ALA A 82 16.86 0.63 6.26
CA ALA A 82 17.65 1.51 7.11
C ALA A 82 17.24 1.36 8.58
N SER A 83 18.19 1.49 9.50
CA SER A 83 17.90 1.57 10.94
C SER A 83 17.35 2.93 11.37
N ASP A 84 17.70 3.98 10.61
CA ASP A 84 17.20 5.35 10.78
C ASP A 84 16.65 5.85 9.44
N PRO A 85 15.36 6.19 9.33
CA PRO A 85 14.77 6.66 8.08
C PRO A 85 15.30 8.03 7.63
N GLU A 86 15.91 8.79 8.54
CA GLU A 86 16.57 10.06 8.26
C GLU A 86 18.05 9.87 7.87
N GLY A 87 18.59 8.66 8.06
CA GLY A 87 19.97 8.28 7.78
C GLY A 87 20.18 7.71 6.38
N GLN A 88 21.19 6.87 6.28
CA GLN A 88 21.57 6.22 5.02
C GLN A 88 20.75 4.93 4.84
N TRP A 89 20.14 4.78 3.68
CA TRP A 89 19.47 3.57 3.24
C TRP A 89 20.43 2.63 2.51
N SER A 90 20.13 1.35 2.53
CA SER A 90 20.90 0.33 1.80
C SER A 90 20.81 0.55 0.29
N GLU A 91 21.72 -0.10 -0.45
CA GLU A 91 21.54 -0.25 -1.90
C GLU A 91 20.27 -1.05 -2.20
N PRO A 92 19.59 -0.77 -3.33
CA PRO A 92 18.40 -1.50 -3.74
C PRO A 92 18.69 -2.98 -4.02
N VAL A 93 17.83 -3.86 -3.48
CA VAL A 93 17.87 -5.29 -3.71
C VAL A 93 16.66 -5.70 -4.54
N LEU A 94 16.87 -6.46 -5.63
CA LEU A 94 15.79 -7.07 -6.41
C LEU A 94 15.29 -8.33 -5.69
N VAL A 95 14.17 -8.22 -4.99
CA VAL A 95 13.59 -9.28 -4.14
C VAL A 95 12.86 -10.33 -4.97
N LYS A 96 12.17 -9.89 -6.03
CA LYS A 96 11.39 -10.75 -6.92
C LYS A 96 11.44 -10.21 -8.34
N ALA A 97 12.16 -10.87 -9.22
CA ALA A 97 12.19 -10.52 -10.63
C ALA A 97 10.89 -10.90 -11.35
N GLY A 98 10.44 -10.08 -12.29
CA GLY A 98 9.27 -10.36 -13.12
C GLY A 98 8.58 -9.11 -13.62
N LYS A 99 7.83 -9.23 -14.72
CA LYS A 99 7.04 -8.15 -15.29
C LYS A 99 5.64 -8.09 -14.66
N GLY A 100 5.15 -6.88 -14.46
CA GLY A 100 3.79 -6.65 -13.98
C GLY A 100 3.62 -6.78 -12.46
N LEU A 101 4.68 -7.03 -11.70
CA LEU A 101 4.66 -7.08 -10.25
C LEU A 101 4.55 -5.65 -9.68
N ILE A 102 3.46 -5.38 -8.95
CA ILE A 102 3.17 -4.06 -8.38
C ILE A 102 2.69 -4.15 -6.94
N ASP A 103 2.70 -3.03 -6.23
CA ASP A 103 2.08 -2.82 -4.93
C ASP A 103 2.52 -3.85 -3.86
N PRO A 104 3.81 -4.08 -3.66
CA PRO A 104 4.28 -5.07 -2.70
C PRO A 104 3.99 -4.64 -1.26
N THR A 105 3.71 -5.64 -0.41
CA THR A 105 3.60 -5.45 1.04
C THR A 105 4.19 -6.64 1.78
N PRO A 106 5.25 -6.45 2.60
CA PRO A 106 5.82 -7.50 3.40
C PRO A 106 5.05 -7.66 4.72
N LEU A 107 5.12 -8.87 5.28
CA LEU A 107 4.71 -9.20 6.63
C LEU A 107 5.72 -10.17 7.23
N TRP A 108 6.26 -9.86 8.39
CA TRP A 108 6.96 -10.80 9.27
C TRP A 108 5.98 -11.29 10.31
N ASP A 109 5.83 -12.61 10.38
CA ASP A 109 4.87 -13.27 11.27
C ASP A 109 5.52 -13.68 12.59
N GLU A 110 4.69 -13.92 13.60
CA GLU A 110 5.11 -14.33 14.93
C GLU A 110 5.77 -15.72 14.97
N ASP A 111 5.53 -16.55 13.94
CA ASP A 111 6.16 -17.87 13.80
C ASP A 111 7.59 -17.80 13.21
N GLY A 112 8.11 -16.60 12.98
CA GLY A 112 9.44 -16.35 12.39
C GLY A 112 9.50 -16.43 10.87
N LYS A 113 8.36 -16.66 10.20
CA LYS A 113 8.28 -16.62 8.75
C LYS A 113 8.00 -15.20 8.25
N ALA A 114 8.38 -14.96 7.01
CA ALA A 114 8.09 -13.73 6.33
C ALA A 114 7.35 -13.98 5.01
N TYR A 115 6.50 -13.05 4.64
CA TYR A 115 5.63 -13.14 3.47
C TYR A 115 5.65 -11.83 2.69
N LEU A 116 5.48 -11.94 1.37
CA LEU A 116 5.35 -10.80 0.46
C LEU A 116 4.07 -10.96 -0.36
N ALA A 117 3.10 -10.07 -0.13
CA ALA A 117 1.94 -9.96 -1.00
C ALA A 117 2.20 -8.94 -2.10
N ASN A 118 1.61 -9.15 -3.28
CA ASN A 118 1.66 -8.18 -4.37
C ASN A 118 0.43 -8.31 -5.29
N ALA A 119 0.16 -7.23 -6.04
CA ALA A 119 -0.79 -7.18 -7.14
C ALA A 119 -0.08 -7.26 -8.49
N TRP A 120 -0.87 -7.24 -9.59
CA TRP A 120 -0.39 -7.42 -10.95
C TRP A 120 -0.93 -6.33 -11.89
N ALA A 121 -0.07 -5.77 -12.71
CA ALA A 121 -0.42 -4.76 -13.72
C ALA A 121 -0.65 -5.41 -15.10
N ALA A 122 -1.87 -5.35 -15.62
CA ALA A 122 -2.23 -5.90 -16.93
C ALA A 122 -1.35 -5.39 -18.07
N SER A 123 -0.90 -4.15 -17.98
CA SER A 123 -0.04 -3.53 -19.00
C SER A 123 1.32 -4.21 -19.18
N ARG A 124 1.75 -5.08 -18.27
CA ARG A 124 3.02 -5.82 -18.33
C ARG A 124 2.84 -7.34 -18.15
N ALA A 125 1.92 -7.75 -17.26
CA ALA A 125 1.64 -9.17 -17.01
C ALA A 125 0.63 -9.78 -18.00
N GLY A 126 -0.21 -8.94 -18.65
CA GLY A 126 -1.31 -9.40 -19.49
C GLY A 126 -2.59 -9.69 -18.70
N PHE A 127 -2.56 -9.60 -17.37
CA PHE A 127 -3.70 -9.79 -16.46
C PHE A 127 -3.56 -8.85 -15.26
N ASN A 128 -4.67 -8.59 -14.56
CA ASN A 128 -4.75 -7.85 -13.31
C ASN A 128 -5.83 -8.44 -12.38
N SER A 129 -6.20 -7.68 -11.36
CA SER A 129 -7.26 -8.03 -10.40
C SER A 129 -6.95 -9.27 -9.55
N ILE A 130 -5.68 -9.63 -9.42
CA ILE A 130 -5.21 -10.79 -8.67
C ILE A 130 -4.26 -10.32 -7.56
N VAL A 131 -4.46 -10.86 -6.35
CA VAL A 131 -3.52 -10.72 -5.23
C VAL A 131 -2.82 -12.04 -5.00
N THR A 132 -1.50 -12.00 -4.95
CA THR A 132 -0.66 -13.17 -4.66
C THR A 132 0.15 -12.97 -3.40
N ILE A 133 0.41 -14.07 -2.67
CA ILE A 133 1.35 -14.11 -1.54
C ILE A 133 2.44 -15.13 -1.84
N SER A 134 3.68 -14.76 -1.56
CA SER A 134 4.84 -15.63 -1.61
C SER A 134 5.49 -15.68 -0.22
N GLU A 135 6.03 -16.81 0.17
CA GLU A 135 6.95 -16.87 1.32
C GLU A 135 8.23 -16.10 0.96
N MET A 136 8.80 -15.40 1.93
CA MET A 136 9.98 -14.56 1.78
C MET A 136 11.04 -14.99 2.78
N SER A 137 12.30 -14.78 2.48
CA SER A 137 13.39 -14.98 3.45
C SER A 137 13.21 -14.06 4.67
N ALA A 138 13.59 -14.51 5.85
CA ALA A 138 13.40 -13.76 7.09
C ALA A 138 14.08 -12.37 7.06
N ASP A 139 15.20 -12.24 6.33
CA ASP A 139 15.92 -10.97 6.11
C ASP A 139 15.23 -10.04 5.10
N GLY A 140 14.11 -10.48 4.48
CA GLY A 140 13.33 -9.70 3.52
C GLY A 140 13.95 -9.52 2.13
N THR A 141 15.07 -10.17 1.83
CA THR A 141 15.86 -9.88 0.61
C THR A 141 15.45 -10.68 -0.62
N ARG A 142 14.67 -11.74 -0.46
CA ARG A 142 14.27 -12.61 -1.58
C ARG A 142 12.98 -13.36 -1.31
N VAL A 143 12.22 -13.62 -2.36
CA VAL A 143 11.06 -14.51 -2.35
C VAL A 143 11.51 -15.97 -2.42
N LEU A 144 10.83 -16.83 -1.67
CA LEU A 144 11.04 -18.29 -1.64
C LEU A 144 9.84 -18.97 -2.31
N GLY A 145 10.13 -19.87 -3.26
CA GLY A 145 9.09 -20.64 -3.94
C GLY A 145 8.18 -19.85 -4.88
N SER A 146 7.07 -20.46 -5.26
CA SER A 146 6.08 -19.89 -6.18
C SER A 146 5.02 -19.07 -5.45
N PRO A 147 4.46 -18.01 -6.08
CA PRO A 147 3.36 -17.27 -5.50
C PRO A 147 2.08 -18.11 -5.44
N VAL A 148 1.30 -17.91 -4.38
CA VAL A 148 -0.05 -18.46 -4.23
C VAL A 148 -1.05 -17.36 -4.51
N ILE A 149 -2.03 -17.61 -5.40
CA ILE A 149 -3.17 -16.70 -5.59
C ILE A 149 -4.06 -16.83 -4.36
N VAL A 150 -4.24 -15.72 -3.65
CA VAL A 150 -5.06 -15.66 -2.43
C VAL A 150 -6.39 -14.97 -2.66
N PHE A 151 -6.49 -14.16 -3.71
CA PHE A 151 -7.72 -13.52 -4.13
C PHE A 151 -7.73 -13.25 -5.63
N ASP A 152 -8.85 -13.57 -6.28
CA ASP A 152 -9.14 -13.23 -7.67
C ASP A 152 -10.37 -12.32 -7.71
N GLY A 153 -10.19 -11.06 -8.15
CA GLY A 153 -11.25 -10.07 -8.28
C GLY A 153 -11.97 -10.12 -9.63
N ASN A 154 -11.54 -10.98 -10.56
CA ASN A 154 -12.17 -11.09 -11.88
C ASN A 154 -13.49 -11.87 -11.84
N ASP A 155 -13.79 -12.56 -10.75
CA ASP A 155 -15.00 -13.37 -10.56
C ASP A 155 -16.20 -12.56 -10.02
N GLY A 156 -16.26 -11.27 -10.24
CA GLY A 156 -17.37 -10.44 -9.74
C GLY A 156 -17.12 -8.94 -9.82
N ILE A 157 -17.58 -8.22 -8.79
CA ILE A 157 -17.51 -6.76 -8.78
C ILE A 157 -16.13 -6.19 -8.45
N ASN A 158 -15.22 -7.02 -7.91
CA ASN A 158 -13.94 -6.55 -7.35
C ASN A 158 -12.81 -6.47 -8.39
N HIS A 159 -13.17 -6.20 -9.64
CA HIS A 159 -12.20 -5.96 -10.69
C HIS A 159 -11.25 -4.80 -10.35
N THR A 160 -10.09 -4.79 -10.96
CA THR A 160 -9.00 -3.82 -10.66
C THR A 160 -8.58 -3.80 -9.18
N ILE A 161 -8.71 -4.95 -8.45
CA ILE A 161 -8.13 -5.02 -7.12
C ILE A 161 -6.61 -4.92 -7.23
N GLU A 162 -6.03 -3.98 -6.48
CA GLU A 162 -4.61 -3.69 -6.42
C GLU A 162 -4.25 -3.09 -5.06
N GLY A 163 -3.03 -2.59 -4.86
CA GLY A 163 -2.66 -1.91 -3.63
C GLY A 163 -2.77 -2.72 -2.34
N PRO A 164 -2.58 -4.05 -2.32
CA PRO A 164 -2.77 -4.82 -1.11
C PRO A 164 -1.84 -4.34 0.00
N LYS A 165 -2.39 -4.25 1.23
CA LYS A 165 -1.61 -4.04 2.44
C LYS A 165 -1.91 -5.20 3.38
N LEU A 166 -0.90 -6.03 3.61
CA LEU A 166 -0.97 -7.23 4.43
C LEU A 166 -0.67 -6.91 5.89
N TYR A 167 -1.53 -7.37 6.79
CA TYR A 167 -1.42 -7.19 8.23
C TYR A 167 -1.78 -8.47 8.98
N ARG A 168 -1.30 -8.57 10.23
CA ARG A 168 -1.81 -9.52 11.20
C ARG A 168 -2.43 -8.76 12.38
N ARG A 169 -3.61 -9.22 12.84
CA ARG A 169 -4.26 -8.71 14.04
C ARG A 169 -4.98 -9.86 14.76
N GLY A 170 -4.49 -10.19 15.94
CA GLY A 170 -4.96 -11.37 16.66
C GLY A 170 -4.75 -12.66 15.86
N GLU A 171 -5.78 -13.45 15.72
CA GLU A 171 -5.72 -14.73 14.99
C GLU A 171 -5.92 -14.61 13.46
N TYR A 172 -6.13 -13.39 12.95
CA TYR A 172 -6.45 -13.17 11.53
C TYR A 172 -5.34 -12.44 10.79
N TYR A 173 -5.14 -12.86 9.55
CA TYR A 173 -4.47 -12.10 8.51
C TYR A 173 -5.49 -11.23 7.79
N TYR A 174 -5.12 -10.00 7.54
CA TYR A 174 -5.93 -9.02 6.80
C TYR A 174 -5.20 -8.55 5.58
N ILE A 175 -5.90 -8.46 4.45
CA ILE A 175 -5.43 -7.74 3.27
C ILE A 175 -6.41 -6.60 3.05
N LEU A 176 -5.94 -5.36 3.21
CA LEU A 176 -6.68 -4.17 2.84
C LEU A 176 -6.29 -3.80 1.42
N ALA A 177 -7.24 -3.83 0.48
CA ALA A 177 -6.97 -3.58 -0.92
C ALA A 177 -8.14 -2.84 -1.58
N PRO A 178 -7.89 -1.76 -2.34
CA PRO A 178 -8.93 -1.11 -3.14
C PRO A 178 -9.31 -1.95 -4.36
N ALA A 179 -10.55 -1.84 -4.79
CA ALA A 179 -11.07 -2.41 -6.02
C ALA A 179 -11.98 -1.41 -6.74
N GLY A 180 -12.38 -1.67 -8.00
CA GLY A 180 -13.24 -0.80 -8.79
C GLY A 180 -12.53 0.37 -9.48
N GLY A 181 -11.21 0.49 -9.32
CA GLY A 181 -10.39 1.55 -9.92
C GLY A 181 -10.34 2.85 -9.12
N VAL A 182 -9.55 3.82 -9.62
CA VAL A 182 -9.18 5.03 -8.87
C VAL A 182 -10.29 6.09 -8.78
N VAL A 183 -11.31 6.00 -9.64
CA VAL A 183 -12.39 7.01 -9.70
C VAL A 183 -13.60 6.56 -8.88
N ASP A 184 -14.11 5.35 -9.12
CA ASP A 184 -15.37 4.87 -8.55
C ASP A 184 -15.16 3.69 -7.58
N GLY A 185 -13.91 3.44 -7.17
CA GLY A 185 -13.55 2.29 -6.37
C GLY A 185 -13.95 2.36 -4.90
N TRP A 186 -13.73 1.26 -4.22
CA TRP A 186 -13.98 1.07 -2.80
C TRP A 186 -12.82 0.33 -2.15
N GLN A 187 -12.76 0.37 -0.83
CA GLN A 187 -11.79 -0.36 -0.03
C GLN A 187 -12.37 -1.70 0.42
N LEU A 188 -11.73 -2.79 0.01
CA LEU A 188 -11.97 -4.12 0.56
C LEU A 188 -11.09 -4.39 1.76
N ALA A 189 -11.65 -5.17 2.71
CA ALA A 189 -10.90 -5.96 3.67
C ALA A 189 -11.12 -7.43 3.35
N LEU A 190 -10.04 -8.17 3.22
CA LEU A 190 -10.02 -9.62 3.13
C LEU A 190 -9.50 -10.16 4.45
N ARG A 191 -10.12 -11.21 5.01
CA ARG A 191 -9.78 -11.77 6.33
C ARG A 191 -9.68 -13.29 6.28
N SER A 192 -8.61 -13.85 6.86
CA SER A 192 -8.43 -15.30 7.00
C SER A 192 -7.61 -15.65 8.24
N LYS A 193 -7.83 -16.83 8.81
CA LYS A 193 -6.95 -17.41 9.84
C LYS A 193 -5.70 -18.08 9.25
N ASN A 194 -5.66 -18.28 7.95
CA ASN A 194 -4.52 -18.83 7.23
C ASN A 194 -3.99 -17.80 6.25
N ILE A 195 -2.68 -17.61 6.23
CA ILE A 195 -2.00 -16.63 5.35
C ILE A 195 -2.33 -16.85 3.85
N TYR A 196 -2.56 -18.07 3.44
CA TYR A 196 -2.93 -18.42 2.06
C TYR A 196 -4.43 -18.55 1.83
N GLY A 197 -5.28 -18.19 2.83
CA GLY A 197 -6.73 -18.24 2.72
C GLY A 197 -7.34 -19.60 3.08
N PRO A 198 -8.62 -19.82 2.74
CA PRO A 198 -9.47 -18.89 1.99
C PRO A 198 -9.77 -17.60 2.77
N TYR A 199 -9.92 -16.50 2.04
CA TYR A 199 -10.23 -15.19 2.60
C TYR A 199 -11.73 -14.88 2.49
N GLU A 200 -12.34 -14.50 3.61
CA GLU A 200 -13.62 -13.78 3.63
C GLU A 200 -13.42 -12.36 3.15
N LYS A 201 -14.40 -11.75 2.50
CA LYS A 201 -14.32 -10.39 1.98
C LYS A 201 -15.45 -9.49 2.47
N LYS A 202 -15.13 -8.22 2.73
CA LYS A 202 -16.12 -7.18 3.05
C LYS A 202 -15.67 -5.84 2.45
N ILE A 203 -16.61 -5.06 1.87
CA ILE A 203 -16.37 -3.65 1.57
C ILE A 203 -16.43 -2.89 2.90
N VAL A 204 -15.37 -2.18 3.23
CA VAL A 204 -15.20 -1.51 4.54
C VAL A 204 -15.15 0.01 4.42
N MET A 205 -15.06 0.53 3.20
CA MET A 205 -15.17 1.94 2.89
C MET A 205 -15.53 2.13 1.41
N ALA A 206 -16.48 2.98 1.14
CA ALA A 206 -16.85 3.42 -0.20
C ALA A 206 -17.09 4.94 -0.18
N GLN A 207 -17.27 5.56 -1.34
CA GLN A 207 -17.50 7.02 -1.41
C GLN A 207 -18.71 7.46 -0.60
N GLY A 208 -19.81 6.70 -0.64
CA GLY A 208 -21.05 7.09 0.00
C GLY A 208 -21.56 8.45 -0.47
N SER A 209 -21.90 9.32 0.48
CA SER A 209 -22.31 10.72 0.22
C SER A 209 -21.13 11.71 0.27
N ALA A 210 -19.89 11.25 0.46
CA ALA A 210 -18.73 12.12 0.53
C ALA A 210 -18.46 12.82 -0.82
N PRO A 211 -17.96 14.07 -0.80
CA PRO A 211 -17.65 14.83 -2.02
C PRO A 211 -16.34 14.40 -2.68
N PHE A 212 -15.74 13.29 -2.21
CA PHE A 212 -14.49 12.70 -2.71
C PHE A 212 -14.83 11.46 -3.51
N ASN A 213 -14.10 11.19 -4.58
CA ASN A 213 -14.21 9.92 -5.30
C ASN A 213 -13.69 8.75 -4.43
N GLY A 214 -13.85 7.52 -4.92
CA GLY A 214 -13.54 6.31 -4.19
C GLY A 214 -12.13 6.26 -3.58
N PRO A 215 -11.96 5.65 -2.40
CA PRO A 215 -10.65 5.53 -1.75
C PRO A 215 -9.74 4.60 -2.56
N HIS A 216 -8.44 4.93 -2.60
CA HIS A 216 -7.46 4.12 -3.32
C HIS A 216 -6.10 4.09 -2.61
N GLN A 217 -5.35 2.98 -2.73
CA GLN A 217 -4.00 2.77 -2.19
C GLN A 217 -3.87 3.13 -0.70
N GLY A 218 -4.79 2.65 0.12
CA GLY A 218 -4.79 2.99 1.53
C GLY A 218 -3.90 2.10 2.40
N GLY A 219 -3.56 2.62 3.58
CA GLY A 219 -2.82 1.90 4.61
C GLY A 219 -3.36 2.19 6.01
N TRP A 220 -3.46 1.14 6.83
CA TRP A 220 -3.75 1.26 8.25
C TRP A 220 -2.49 1.57 9.03
N VAL A 221 -2.59 2.52 9.95
CA VAL A 221 -1.54 2.92 10.89
C VAL A 221 -2.14 3.08 12.28
N THR A 222 -1.41 2.60 13.30
CA THR A 222 -1.77 2.79 14.71
C THR A 222 -0.82 3.82 15.32
N THR A 223 -1.37 4.84 15.97
CA THR A 223 -0.58 5.86 16.67
C THR A 223 0.00 5.33 17.97
N ALA A 224 0.95 6.05 18.56
CA ALA A 224 1.49 5.72 19.88
C ALA A 224 0.43 5.76 21.00
N ALA A 225 -0.68 6.47 20.79
CA ALA A 225 -1.84 6.50 21.69
C ALA A 225 -2.77 5.29 21.53
N GLY A 226 -2.50 4.39 20.56
CA GLY A 226 -3.34 3.23 20.25
C GLY A 226 -4.54 3.53 19.38
N GLU A 227 -4.59 4.70 18.74
CA GLU A 227 -5.65 5.07 17.81
C GLU A 227 -5.32 4.52 16.41
N ASP A 228 -6.30 3.89 15.77
CA ASP A 228 -6.19 3.38 14.42
C ASP A 228 -6.70 4.40 13.40
N TRP A 229 -5.89 4.60 12.37
CA TRP A 229 -6.15 5.52 11.28
C TRP A 229 -5.91 4.87 9.93
N PHE A 230 -6.60 5.34 8.91
CA PHE A 230 -6.43 4.90 7.53
C PHE A 230 -6.07 6.07 6.64
N ILE A 231 -4.93 5.99 5.97
CA ILE A 231 -4.46 6.97 5.01
C ILE A 231 -4.72 6.41 3.62
N ASN A 232 -5.44 7.16 2.79
CA ASN A 232 -5.70 6.81 1.39
C ASN A 232 -5.58 8.04 0.50
N PHE A 233 -5.59 7.87 -0.81
CA PHE A 233 -5.67 9.01 -1.71
C PHE A 233 -6.99 9.07 -2.47
N GLN A 234 -7.30 10.28 -2.94
CA GLN A 234 -8.24 10.62 -3.98
C GLN A 234 -7.46 10.95 -5.25
N ASP A 235 -7.83 10.39 -6.39
CA ASP A 235 -7.31 10.85 -7.69
C ASP A 235 -8.06 12.12 -8.10
N LYS A 236 -7.34 13.21 -8.29
CA LYS A 236 -7.91 14.53 -8.59
C LYS A 236 -7.37 15.09 -9.91
N ALA A 237 -7.22 14.23 -10.91
CA ALA A 237 -6.78 14.57 -12.25
C ALA A 237 -5.50 15.44 -12.25
N ALA A 238 -5.55 16.67 -12.78
CA ALA A 238 -4.39 17.57 -12.87
C ALA A 238 -3.78 17.97 -11.52
N TYR A 239 -4.52 17.84 -10.43
CA TYR A 239 -4.01 18.10 -9.07
C TYR A 239 -3.27 16.90 -8.47
N GLY A 240 -3.26 15.75 -9.17
CA GLY A 240 -2.62 14.53 -8.71
C GLY A 240 -3.42 13.79 -7.65
N ARG A 241 -2.71 13.01 -6.83
CA ARG A 241 -3.28 12.15 -5.80
C ARG A 241 -3.25 12.84 -4.44
N VAL A 242 -4.42 13.27 -3.98
CA VAL A 242 -4.60 14.01 -2.73
C VAL A 242 -4.82 13.03 -1.58
N LEU A 243 -4.03 13.14 -0.52
CA LEU A 243 -4.12 12.26 0.64
C LEU A 243 -5.29 12.67 1.56
N HIS A 244 -5.96 11.66 2.07
CA HIS A 244 -7.00 11.75 3.08
C HIS A 244 -6.65 10.89 4.29
N LEU A 245 -7.01 11.38 5.48
CA LEU A 245 -6.88 10.66 6.74
C LEU A 245 -8.27 10.37 7.29
N ASN A 246 -8.55 9.09 7.54
CA ASN A 246 -9.83 8.64 8.06
C ASN A 246 -9.63 7.88 9.38
N PRO A 247 -10.52 8.04 10.38
CA PRO A 247 -10.51 7.17 11.55
C PRO A 247 -10.81 5.74 11.14
N LEU A 248 -10.19 4.78 11.83
CA LEU A 248 -10.46 3.36 11.66
C LEU A 248 -10.86 2.77 13.02
N ARG A 249 -11.96 2.03 13.05
CA ARG A 249 -12.38 1.27 14.22
C ARG A 249 -12.64 -0.19 13.84
N TRP A 250 -12.61 -1.08 14.82
CA TRP A 250 -12.84 -2.51 14.61
C TRP A 250 -14.20 -2.91 15.20
N VAL A 251 -15.04 -3.53 14.37
CA VAL A 251 -16.35 -4.02 14.77
C VAL A 251 -16.47 -5.46 14.30
N ASP A 252 -16.71 -6.39 15.21
CA ASP A 252 -16.85 -7.83 14.95
C ASP A 252 -15.68 -8.43 14.14
N GLY A 253 -14.47 -7.91 14.41
CA GLY A 253 -13.25 -8.33 13.71
C GLY A 253 -13.12 -7.79 12.28
N TRP A 254 -13.91 -6.79 11.89
CA TRP A 254 -13.76 -6.06 10.62
C TRP A 254 -13.38 -4.61 10.85
N PRO A 255 -12.49 -4.04 10.02
CA PRO A 255 -12.25 -2.62 10.06
C PRO A 255 -13.45 -1.87 9.49
N VAL A 256 -13.83 -0.78 10.12
CA VAL A 256 -14.78 0.22 9.63
C VAL A 256 -14.01 1.51 9.46
N ILE A 257 -13.91 2.01 8.24
CA ILE A 257 -13.02 3.12 7.89
C ILE A 257 -13.85 4.36 7.58
N GLY A 258 -13.58 5.45 8.30
CA GLY A 258 -14.34 6.68 8.18
C GLY A 258 -15.65 6.67 8.96
N GLU A 259 -16.67 7.33 8.42
CA GLU A 259 -17.98 7.45 9.04
C GLU A 259 -18.93 6.37 8.48
N ASP A 260 -19.51 5.59 9.36
CA ASP A 260 -20.52 4.56 9.07
C ASP A 260 -21.86 5.06 9.59
N ALA A 261 -22.59 5.78 8.74
CA ALA A 261 -23.78 6.53 9.12
C ALA A 261 -25.02 5.64 9.29
N ASP A 262 -25.08 4.54 8.57
CA ASP A 262 -26.21 3.58 8.57
C ASP A 262 -25.91 2.29 9.35
N GLY A 263 -24.69 2.11 9.83
CA GLY A 263 -24.31 1.00 10.71
C GLY A 263 -24.16 -0.34 10.01
N ASP A 264 -24.00 -0.38 8.69
CA ASP A 264 -23.81 -1.60 7.90
C ASP A 264 -22.35 -2.12 7.94
N GLY A 265 -21.44 -1.31 8.51
CA GLY A 265 -20.00 -1.59 8.64
C GLY A 265 -19.21 -1.26 7.38
N CYS A 266 -19.79 -0.49 6.45
CA CYS A 266 -19.11 0.15 5.35
C CYS A 266 -19.03 1.66 5.61
N GLY A 267 -17.86 2.19 5.92
CA GLY A 267 -17.69 3.63 6.16
C GLY A 267 -17.58 4.43 4.86
N GLN A 268 -17.60 5.75 5.02
CA GLN A 268 -17.34 6.71 3.95
C GLN A 268 -16.27 7.71 4.38
N PRO A 269 -15.55 8.36 3.44
CA PRO A 269 -14.53 9.35 3.78
C PRO A 269 -15.08 10.49 4.62
N VAL A 270 -14.36 10.85 5.68
CA VAL A 270 -14.73 12.00 6.52
C VAL A 270 -14.25 13.30 5.89
N VAL A 271 -15.14 14.27 5.74
CA VAL A 271 -14.79 15.59 5.21
C VAL A 271 -13.98 16.41 6.23
N LYS A 272 -14.27 16.21 7.51
CA LYS A 272 -13.61 16.88 8.63
C LYS A 272 -13.71 16.03 9.88
N HIS A 273 -12.56 15.66 10.42
CA HIS A 273 -12.48 14.99 11.71
C HIS A 273 -11.77 15.90 12.71
N ARG A 274 -12.30 16.00 13.94
CA ARG A 274 -11.59 16.66 15.05
C ARG A 274 -10.80 15.58 15.79
N LYS A 275 -9.50 15.74 15.80
CA LYS A 275 -8.59 14.99 16.66
C LYS A 275 -8.71 15.47 18.10
#